data_7162788d96a6f8902d2cfd5f81e1ec16
#
_entry.id   7162788d96a6f8902d2cfd5f81e1ec16
#
_cell.length_a   1.000
_cell.length_b   1.000
_cell.length_c   1.000
_cell.angle_alpha   90.00
_cell.angle_beta   90.00
_cell.angle_gamma   90.00
#
_symmetry.space_group_name_H-M   'P 1'
#
loop_
_entity.id
_entity.type
_entity.pdbx_description
1 polymer ?
#
loop_
_entity_poly.entity_id
_entity_poly.type
_entity_poly.pdbx_seq_one_letter_code
_entity_poly.pdbx_strand_id
1 'polypeptide(L)'
;VAPVIEQCSIDEAFCDMTGTEKLYGDPVVFATKLKDRIYKELGFTVNIGISTNKLLAKMASDFEKPNRVHTLFPEEMATKFWPLPVESLYGCGKTTAKRLRSLGITTIGALAKADRQMLLSNFKSQGDYLWESANGISSSAVTAESPANKGYGNSVTLPYDVTDTENAHHILLSLCETVGARIRYDKAYISVVQVQIVDNDFHHRCKQLSLPSATNVTEKIYEAACNAFDQGWDHAPIRLLGVSTSKATDESYEQYNLFDQDKFERLSKLNSAIDKIRDKYGDDAIVRACFADTHKN
;
A
#
# COMPACT_ATOMS: atom_id res chain seq x y z
N VAL A 1 20.94 -15.60 -2.77
CA VAL A 1 21.97 -14.83 -3.45
C VAL A 1 22.34 -13.62 -2.61
N ALA A 2 21.41 -12.78 -2.20
CA ALA A 2 21.64 -11.65 -1.31
C ALA A 2 21.55 -12.05 0.17
N PRO A 3 22.42 -11.53 1.06
CA PRO A 3 22.33 -11.76 2.51
C PRO A 3 21.01 -11.28 3.11
N VAL A 4 20.53 -10.11 2.66
CA VAL A 4 19.25 -9.54 3.09
C VAL A 4 18.44 -9.12 1.86
N ILE A 5 17.16 -9.49 1.85
CA ILE A 5 16.20 -9.12 0.79
C ILE A 5 15.00 -8.49 1.47
N GLU A 6 14.64 -7.30 1.01
CA GLU A 6 13.41 -6.59 1.39
C GLU A 6 12.45 -6.57 0.20
N GLN A 7 11.32 -7.22 0.33
CA GLN A 7 10.25 -7.15 -0.65
C GLN A 7 9.43 -5.86 -0.43
N CYS A 8 9.38 -5.00 -1.44
CA CYS A 8 8.65 -3.73 -1.39
C CYS A 8 7.25 -3.81 -1.98
N SER A 9 7.09 -4.60 -3.03
CA SER A 9 5.82 -4.85 -3.71
C SER A 9 5.80 -6.26 -4.30
N ILE A 10 4.77 -6.55 -5.11
CA ILE A 10 4.69 -7.83 -5.82
C ILE A 10 5.78 -8.00 -6.88
N ASP A 11 6.34 -6.90 -7.38
CA ASP A 11 7.29 -6.85 -8.50
C ASP A 11 8.60 -6.13 -8.19
N GLU A 12 8.80 -5.65 -6.96
CA GLU A 12 10.00 -4.93 -6.55
C GLU A 12 10.59 -5.46 -5.25
N ALA A 13 11.92 -5.60 -5.23
CA ALA A 13 12.67 -5.96 -4.02
C ALA A 13 14.01 -5.21 -3.97
N PHE A 14 14.47 -4.89 -2.76
CA PHE A 14 15.85 -4.47 -2.51
C PHE A 14 16.67 -5.66 -2.03
N CYS A 15 17.91 -5.70 -2.50
CA CYS A 15 18.90 -6.69 -2.11
C CYS A 15 20.11 -5.98 -1.52
N ASP A 16 20.43 -6.23 -0.25
CA ASP A 16 21.70 -5.78 0.30
C ASP A 16 22.80 -6.77 -0.10
N MET A 17 23.74 -6.28 -0.90
CA MET A 17 24.86 -7.05 -1.42
C MET A 17 26.18 -6.71 -0.73
N THR A 18 26.14 -5.95 0.37
CA THR A 18 27.34 -5.55 1.12
C THR A 18 28.14 -6.77 1.57
N GLY A 19 29.43 -6.75 1.34
CA GLY A 19 30.35 -7.83 1.73
C GLY A 19 30.33 -9.06 0.84
N THR A 20 29.62 -9.01 -0.30
CA THR A 20 29.54 -10.15 -1.24
C THR A 20 30.49 -10.07 -2.42
N GLU A 21 31.36 -9.05 -2.49
CA GLU A 21 32.25 -8.77 -3.61
C GLU A 21 33.21 -9.93 -3.90
N LYS A 22 33.68 -10.62 -2.83
CA LYS A 22 34.54 -11.82 -2.98
C LYS A 22 33.83 -13.02 -3.61
N LEU A 23 32.50 -13.08 -3.49
CA LEU A 23 31.68 -14.17 -4.01
C LEU A 23 31.22 -13.90 -5.45
N TYR A 24 30.86 -12.68 -5.75
CA TYR A 24 30.18 -12.32 -7.00
C TYR A 24 30.97 -11.39 -7.90
N GLY A 25 32.06 -10.79 -7.39
CA GLY A 25 32.90 -9.85 -8.14
C GLY A 25 32.22 -8.50 -8.38
N ASP A 26 32.44 -7.95 -9.57
CA ASP A 26 31.87 -6.66 -9.95
C ASP A 26 30.35 -6.64 -9.92
N PRO A 27 29.72 -5.66 -9.24
CA PRO A 27 28.27 -5.60 -9.06
C PRO A 27 27.48 -5.45 -10.37
N VAL A 28 28.03 -4.74 -11.38
CA VAL A 28 27.35 -4.56 -12.67
C VAL A 28 27.36 -5.88 -13.46
N VAL A 29 28.49 -6.57 -13.45
CA VAL A 29 28.62 -7.89 -14.10
C VAL A 29 27.71 -8.90 -13.44
N PHE A 30 27.65 -8.92 -12.11
CA PHE A 30 26.75 -9.80 -11.36
C PHE A 30 25.28 -9.49 -11.66
N ALA A 31 24.86 -8.23 -11.59
CA ALA A 31 23.49 -7.82 -11.87
C ALA A 31 23.06 -8.16 -13.30
N THR A 32 23.97 -8.00 -14.28
CA THR A 32 23.71 -8.39 -15.66
C THR A 32 23.46 -9.89 -15.78
N LYS A 33 24.30 -10.72 -15.16
CA LYS A 33 24.11 -12.18 -15.13
C LYS A 33 22.79 -12.58 -14.44
N LEU A 34 22.46 -11.93 -13.34
CA LEU A 34 21.21 -12.17 -12.61
C LEU A 34 19.99 -11.84 -13.48
N LYS A 35 19.98 -10.67 -14.12
CA LYS A 35 18.94 -10.22 -15.04
C LYS A 35 18.75 -11.22 -16.19
N ASP A 36 19.83 -11.65 -16.81
CA ASP A 36 19.80 -12.59 -17.94
C ASP A 36 19.32 -13.98 -17.50
N ARG A 37 19.69 -14.40 -16.29
CA ARG A 37 19.24 -15.64 -15.68
C ARG A 37 17.72 -15.62 -15.41
N ILE A 38 17.19 -14.53 -14.83
CA ILE A 38 15.76 -14.33 -14.59
C ILE A 38 14.99 -14.43 -15.92
N TYR A 39 15.48 -13.75 -16.95
CA TYR A 39 14.85 -13.81 -18.27
C TYR A 39 14.86 -15.24 -18.85
N LYS A 40 15.98 -15.95 -18.74
CA LYS A 40 16.12 -17.30 -19.27
C LYS A 40 15.26 -18.34 -18.53
N GLU A 41 15.18 -18.24 -17.21
CA GLU A 41 14.51 -19.23 -16.36
C GLU A 41 13.01 -18.94 -16.19
N LEU A 42 12.61 -17.67 -16.16
CA LEU A 42 11.25 -17.25 -15.79
C LEU A 42 10.53 -16.47 -16.91
N GLY A 43 11.22 -16.03 -17.96
CA GLY A 43 10.65 -15.25 -19.05
C GLY A 43 10.38 -13.78 -18.71
N PHE A 44 10.75 -13.30 -17.52
CA PHE A 44 10.55 -11.91 -17.11
C PHE A 44 11.74 -11.03 -17.48
N THR A 45 11.45 -9.79 -17.90
CA THR A 45 12.47 -8.75 -17.98
C THR A 45 12.50 -7.97 -16.67
N VAL A 46 13.68 -7.73 -16.12
CA VAL A 46 13.86 -6.93 -14.90
C VAL A 46 14.84 -5.80 -15.14
N ASN A 47 14.63 -4.68 -14.46
CA ASN A 47 15.58 -3.59 -14.37
C ASN A 47 16.27 -3.65 -13.01
N ILE A 48 17.59 -3.49 -13.00
CA ILE A 48 18.39 -3.51 -11.78
C ILE A 48 19.10 -2.18 -11.62
N GLY A 49 18.81 -1.48 -10.53
CA GLY A 49 19.54 -0.29 -10.10
C GLY A 49 20.55 -0.63 -9.00
N ILE A 50 21.75 -0.13 -9.13
CA ILE A 50 22.85 -0.39 -8.19
C ILE A 50 23.31 0.94 -7.59
N SER A 51 23.35 1.02 -6.27
CA SER A 51 23.85 2.18 -5.56
C SER A 51 24.23 1.85 -4.11
N THR A 52 24.64 2.88 -3.36
CA THR A 52 25.00 2.79 -1.93
C THR A 52 23.82 2.85 -0.98
N ASN A 53 22.61 3.18 -1.45
CA ASN A 53 21.37 3.17 -0.66
C ASN A 53 20.15 2.85 -1.51
N LYS A 54 19.03 2.54 -0.83
CA LYS A 54 17.77 2.12 -1.48
C LYS A 54 17.20 3.18 -2.42
N LEU A 55 17.23 4.45 -2.02
CA LEU A 55 16.69 5.55 -2.82
C LEU A 55 17.40 5.67 -4.17
N LEU A 56 18.73 5.75 -4.15
CA LEU A 56 19.54 5.88 -5.36
C LEU A 56 19.46 4.62 -6.24
N ALA A 57 19.44 3.42 -5.62
CA ALA A 57 19.24 2.17 -6.36
C ALA A 57 17.86 2.14 -7.05
N LYS A 58 16.80 2.57 -6.37
CA LYS A 58 15.47 2.70 -6.97
C LYS A 58 15.45 3.69 -8.11
N MET A 59 16.07 4.85 -7.95
CA MET A 59 16.18 5.84 -9.02
C MET A 59 16.95 5.30 -10.24
N ALA A 60 18.06 4.58 -10.01
CA ALA A 60 18.82 3.95 -11.08
C ALA A 60 17.99 2.92 -11.87
N SER A 61 17.15 2.12 -11.20
CA SER A 61 16.32 1.11 -11.88
C SER A 61 15.25 1.72 -12.80
N ASP A 62 14.93 3.02 -12.63
CA ASP A 62 13.92 3.73 -13.41
C ASP A 62 14.50 4.58 -14.56
N PHE A 63 15.84 4.66 -14.75
CA PHE A 63 16.43 5.50 -15.78
C PHE A 63 16.03 5.10 -17.19
N GLU A 64 16.14 3.84 -17.52
CA GLU A 64 15.77 3.29 -18.83
C GLU A 64 15.18 1.89 -18.66
N LYS A 65 14.06 1.63 -19.30
CA LYS A 65 13.34 0.34 -19.30
C LYS A 65 13.07 -0.09 -20.74
N PRO A 66 12.95 -1.38 -21.05
CA PRO A 66 13.05 -2.54 -20.17
C PRO A 66 14.47 -3.17 -20.15
N ASN A 67 14.65 -4.11 -19.21
CA ASN A 67 15.75 -5.09 -19.20
C ASN A 67 17.16 -4.47 -19.15
N ARG A 68 17.36 -3.50 -18.24
CA ARG A 68 18.61 -2.74 -18.08
C ARG A 68 19.24 -2.91 -16.70
N VAL A 69 20.53 -2.62 -16.64
CA VAL A 69 21.28 -2.47 -15.38
C VAL A 69 21.89 -1.07 -15.39
N HIS A 70 21.61 -0.32 -14.35
CA HIS A 70 22.13 1.05 -14.19
C HIS A 70 22.77 1.25 -12.81
N THR A 71 23.75 2.12 -12.76
CA THR A 71 24.36 2.60 -11.53
C THR A 71 23.94 4.05 -11.27
N LEU A 72 23.87 4.39 -9.99
CA LEU A 72 23.74 5.77 -9.53
C LEU A 72 24.51 5.91 -8.21
N PHE A 73 25.84 5.99 -8.30
CA PHE A 73 26.67 6.26 -7.15
C PHE A 73 26.73 7.76 -6.85
N PRO A 74 27.15 8.18 -5.64
CA PRO A 74 27.23 9.59 -5.26
C PRO A 74 27.97 10.48 -6.26
N GLU A 75 29.05 10.00 -6.84
CA GLU A 75 29.86 10.69 -7.86
C GLU A 75 29.14 10.85 -9.21
N GLU A 76 28.13 10.04 -9.48
CA GLU A 76 27.36 10.08 -10.72
C GLU A 76 26.12 10.99 -10.63
N MET A 77 25.77 11.45 -9.42
CA MET A 77 24.53 12.20 -9.18
C MET A 77 24.46 13.48 -10.02
N ALA A 78 25.57 14.21 -10.14
CA ALA A 78 25.60 15.46 -10.87
C ALA A 78 25.26 15.31 -12.37
N THR A 79 25.60 14.16 -12.95
CA THR A 79 25.43 13.88 -14.38
C THR A 79 24.19 13.07 -14.70
N LYS A 80 23.78 12.14 -13.83
CA LYS A 80 22.69 11.20 -14.11
C LYS A 80 21.39 11.54 -13.37
N PHE A 81 21.46 12.18 -12.19
CA PHE A 81 20.34 12.35 -11.29
C PHE A 81 19.82 13.79 -11.23
N TRP A 82 20.70 14.75 -10.97
CA TRP A 82 20.31 16.16 -10.84
C TRP A 82 19.71 16.81 -12.08
N PRO A 83 20.06 16.41 -13.32
CA PRO A 83 19.42 16.93 -14.52
C PRO A 83 17.97 16.47 -14.71
N LEU A 84 17.55 15.39 -14.02
CA LEU A 84 16.19 14.86 -14.17
C LEU A 84 15.12 15.85 -13.70
N PRO A 85 13.92 15.82 -14.34
CA PRO A 85 12.77 16.58 -13.86
C PRO A 85 12.43 16.21 -12.42
N VAL A 86 11.94 17.18 -11.63
CA VAL A 86 11.65 16.96 -10.20
C VAL A 86 10.58 15.90 -9.95
N GLU A 87 9.66 15.70 -10.85
CA GLU A 87 8.65 14.64 -10.79
C GLU A 87 9.20 13.23 -10.96
N SER A 88 10.41 13.10 -11.47
CA SER A 88 11.09 11.81 -11.55
C SER A 88 11.63 11.34 -10.20
N LEU A 89 11.73 12.25 -9.22
CA LEU A 89 12.20 11.88 -7.89
C LEU A 89 11.19 10.94 -7.20
N TYR A 90 11.69 9.82 -6.73
CA TYR A 90 10.89 8.87 -5.95
C TYR A 90 10.23 9.57 -4.74
N GLY A 91 8.91 9.39 -4.58
CA GLY A 91 8.14 10.07 -3.54
C GLY A 91 7.65 11.49 -3.91
N CYS A 92 8.02 12.02 -5.08
CA CYS A 92 7.52 13.29 -5.60
C CYS A 92 6.31 13.07 -6.53
N GLY A 93 5.10 13.01 -5.98
CA GLY A 93 3.87 12.86 -6.75
C GLY A 93 3.51 14.11 -7.58
N LYS A 94 2.57 13.96 -8.53
CA LYS A 94 2.15 15.02 -9.48
C LYS A 94 1.80 16.35 -8.80
N THR A 95 1.06 16.32 -7.68
CA THR A 95 0.68 17.53 -6.92
C THR A 95 1.89 18.24 -6.31
N THR A 96 2.81 17.47 -5.72
CA THR A 96 4.06 17.97 -5.14
C THR A 96 4.94 18.58 -6.22
N ALA A 97 5.11 17.90 -7.35
CA ALA A 97 5.88 18.38 -8.50
C ALA A 97 5.31 19.70 -9.06
N LYS A 98 3.97 19.77 -9.19
CA LYS A 98 3.29 21.02 -9.64
C LYS A 98 3.60 22.19 -8.70
N ARG A 99 3.56 21.95 -7.38
CA ARG A 99 3.86 23.00 -6.39
C ARG A 99 5.35 23.37 -6.37
N LEU A 100 6.28 22.40 -6.51
CA LEU A 100 7.71 22.69 -6.64
C LEU A 100 8.01 23.54 -7.87
N ARG A 101 7.40 23.23 -9.01
CA ARG A 101 7.54 24.04 -10.24
C ARG A 101 7.01 25.46 -10.06
N SER A 102 5.92 25.68 -9.34
CA SER A 102 5.42 27.03 -9.04
C SER A 102 6.37 27.84 -8.15
N LEU A 103 7.30 27.16 -7.44
CA LEU A 103 8.38 27.77 -6.68
C LEU A 103 9.69 27.90 -7.50
N GLY A 104 9.67 27.63 -8.82
CA GLY A 104 10.82 27.69 -9.68
C GLY A 104 11.74 26.46 -9.64
N ILE A 105 11.33 25.39 -8.92
CA ILE A 105 12.13 24.16 -8.77
C ILE A 105 11.63 23.14 -9.81
N THR A 106 12.40 22.98 -10.90
CA THR A 106 12.01 22.14 -12.05
C THR A 106 12.81 20.85 -12.15
N THR A 107 14.01 20.80 -11.54
CA THR A 107 14.89 19.62 -11.59
C THR A 107 15.24 19.13 -10.19
N ILE A 108 15.69 17.88 -10.10
CA ILE A 108 16.19 17.32 -8.84
C ILE A 108 17.40 18.11 -8.32
N GLY A 109 18.30 18.56 -9.20
CA GLY A 109 19.43 19.40 -8.82
C GLY A 109 19.04 20.79 -8.31
N ALA A 110 17.96 21.39 -8.84
CA ALA A 110 17.41 22.64 -8.30
C ALA A 110 16.81 22.40 -6.89
N LEU A 111 16.13 21.27 -6.68
CA LEU A 111 15.59 20.88 -5.38
C LEU A 111 16.71 20.63 -4.35
N ALA A 112 17.78 19.94 -4.73
CA ALA A 112 18.93 19.67 -3.87
C ALA A 112 19.61 20.96 -3.36
N LYS A 113 19.58 22.03 -4.16
CA LYS A 113 20.17 23.34 -3.86
C LYS A 113 19.18 24.33 -3.24
N ALA A 114 17.89 23.94 -3.13
CA ALA A 114 16.86 24.81 -2.58
C ALA A 114 17.04 25.04 -1.07
N ASP A 115 16.55 26.18 -0.60
CA ASP A 115 16.55 26.48 0.83
C ASP A 115 15.66 25.49 1.60
N ARG A 116 16.24 24.76 2.55
CA ARG A 116 15.56 23.72 3.33
C ARG A 116 14.41 24.30 4.16
N GLN A 117 14.56 25.51 4.70
CA GLN A 117 13.51 26.16 5.52
C GLN A 117 12.31 26.55 4.65
N MET A 118 12.56 27.01 3.43
CA MET A 118 11.51 27.29 2.45
C MET A 118 10.73 26.01 2.10
N LEU A 119 11.41 24.87 1.90
CA LEU A 119 10.76 23.58 1.64
C LEU A 119 9.94 23.10 2.86
N LEU A 120 10.47 23.20 4.06
CA LEU A 120 9.74 22.89 5.31
C LEU A 120 8.48 23.74 5.45
N SER A 121 8.56 25.04 5.17
CA SER A 121 7.41 25.95 5.25
C SER A 121 6.30 25.61 4.26
N ASN A 122 6.67 25.14 3.06
CA ASN A 122 5.73 24.82 1.98
C ASN A 122 5.20 23.38 2.02
N PHE A 123 5.98 22.41 2.48
CA PHE A 123 5.67 20.98 2.39
C PHE A 123 5.73 20.26 3.75
N LYS A 124 6.04 20.97 4.84
CA LYS A 124 6.22 20.39 6.19
C LYS A 124 7.28 19.29 6.17
N SER A 125 7.05 18.19 6.90
CA SER A 125 7.99 17.05 6.95
C SER A 125 8.31 16.44 5.57
N GLN A 126 7.40 16.54 4.60
CA GLN A 126 7.67 16.10 3.23
C GLN A 126 8.73 16.97 2.54
N GLY A 127 8.82 18.27 2.88
CA GLY A 127 9.86 19.15 2.35
C GLY A 127 11.26 18.73 2.75
N ASP A 128 11.40 18.27 3.98
CA ASP A 128 12.67 17.73 4.50
C ASP A 128 13.08 16.45 3.78
N TYR A 129 12.14 15.51 3.67
CA TYR A 129 12.31 14.28 2.93
C TYR A 129 12.72 14.52 1.46
N LEU A 130 12.06 15.45 0.78
CA LEU A 130 12.36 15.81 -0.62
C LEU A 130 13.76 16.39 -0.77
N TRP A 131 14.16 17.27 0.16
CA TRP A 131 15.51 17.86 0.14
C TRP A 131 16.59 16.79 0.37
N GLU A 132 16.43 15.94 1.37
CA GLU A 132 17.33 14.84 1.66
C GLU A 132 17.42 13.88 0.46
N SER A 133 16.28 13.50 -0.09
CA SER A 133 16.19 12.61 -1.25
C SER A 133 16.91 13.21 -2.49
N ALA A 134 16.74 14.50 -2.77
CA ALA A 134 17.43 15.17 -3.87
C ALA A 134 18.96 15.24 -3.68
N ASN A 135 19.41 15.23 -2.43
CA ASN A 135 20.82 15.13 -2.06
C ASN A 135 21.34 13.68 -1.94
N GLY A 136 20.51 12.68 -2.30
CA GLY A 136 20.88 11.27 -2.23
C GLY A 136 21.01 10.73 -0.81
N ILE A 137 20.47 11.45 0.18
CA ILE A 137 20.51 11.07 1.59
C ILE A 137 19.33 10.16 1.89
N SER A 138 19.62 8.95 2.36
CA SER A 138 18.61 7.98 2.81
C SER A 138 19.23 7.14 3.92
N SER A 139 18.57 7.13 5.08
CA SER A 139 18.99 6.33 6.25
C SER A 139 18.29 4.96 6.30
N SER A 140 17.41 4.66 5.35
CA SER A 140 16.63 3.41 5.32
C SER A 140 17.53 2.23 4.94
N ALA A 141 17.83 1.36 5.91
CA ALA A 141 18.51 0.10 5.64
C ALA A 141 17.58 -0.90 4.91
N VAL A 142 18.16 -1.86 4.21
CA VAL A 142 17.43 -3.03 3.68
C VAL A 142 17.11 -3.97 4.84
N THR A 143 15.84 -4.31 5.03
CA THR A 143 15.39 -5.19 6.12
C THR A 143 14.56 -6.34 5.55
N ALA A 144 14.78 -7.56 6.06
CA ALA A 144 13.97 -8.71 5.66
C ALA A 144 12.57 -8.69 6.31
N GLU A 145 12.40 -7.93 7.37
CA GLU A 145 11.15 -7.83 8.09
C GLU A 145 10.28 -6.72 7.52
N SER A 146 9.08 -7.05 7.07
CA SER A 146 8.06 -6.06 6.72
C SER A 146 7.45 -5.49 8.00
N PRO A 147 7.27 -4.17 8.11
CA PRO A 147 6.57 -3.59 9.25
C PRO A 147 5.13 -4.10 9.30
N ALA A 148 4.59 -4.25 10.51
CA ALA A 148 3.20 -4.63 10.71
C ALA A 148 2.24 -3.67 10.00
N ASN A 149 1.19 -4.21 9.42
CA ASN A 149 0.17 -3.41 8.74
C ASN A 149 -0.52 -2.47 9.74
N LYS A 150 -0.61 -1.18 9.40
CA LYS A 150 -1.29 -0.15 10.22
C LYS A 150 -2.81 -0.13 10.01
N GLY A 151 -3.28 -0.77 8.94
CA GLY A 151 -4.67 -0.86 8.56
C GLY A 151 -4.85 -1.71 7.31
N TYR A 152 -6.11 -2.05 7.03
CA TYR A 152 -6.51 -2.92 5.93
C TYR A 152 -7.62 -2.23 5.15
N GLY A 153 -7.65 -2.43 3.85
CA GLY A 153 -8.69 -1.84 3.02
C GLY A 153 -8.96 -2.63 1.75
N ASN A 154 -10.16 -2.45 1.25
CA ASN A 154 -10.58 -2.92 -0.06
C ASN A 154 -11.61 -1.94 -0.64
N SER A 155 -11.61 -1.80 -1.96
CA SER A 155 -12.57 -0.96 -2.67
C SER A 155 -12.90 -1.57 -4.02
N VAL A 156 -14.10 -1.28 -4.52
CA VAL A 156 -14.57 -1.76 -5.81
C VAL A 156 -15.18 -0.61 -6.60
N THR A 157 -14.76 -0.49 -7.86
CA THR A 157 -15.46 0.33 -8.85
C THR A 157 -16.60 -0.51 -9.39
N LEU A 158 -17.82 0.01 -9.26
CA LEU A 158 -19.02 -0.73 -9.60
C LEU A 158 -19.24 -0.75 -11.12
N PRO A 159 -19.78 -1.84 -11.68
CA PRO A 159 -20.07 -1.93 -13.11
C PRO A 159 -21.24 -1.02 -13.53
N TYR A 160 -22.09 -0.63 -12.59
CA TYR A 160 -23.19 0.33 -12.73
C TYR A 160 -23.33 1.15 -11.45
N ASP A 161 -23.86 2.35 -11.57
CA ASP A 161 -24.05 3.22 -10.42
C ASP A 161 -25.14 2.70 -9.49
N VAL A 162 -24.85 2.66 -8.19
CA VAL A 162 -25.79 2.23 -7.15
C VAL A 162 -26.47 3.45 -6.55
N THR A 163 -27.80 3.39 -6.44
CA THR A 163 -28.65 4.50 -5.98
C THR A 163 -29.51 4.17 -4.76
N ASP A 164 -29.35 2.97 -4.21
CA ASP A 164 -30.13 2.51 -3.05
C ASP A 164 -29.24 1.94 -1.96
N THR A 165 -29.73 2.04 -0.72
CA THR A 165 -29.00 1.64 0.49
C THR A 165 -28.79 0.13 0.56
N GLU A 166 -29.76 -0.66 0.11
CA GLU A 166 -29.72 -2.13 0.25
C GLU A 166 -28.58 -2.71 -0.57
N ASN A 167 -28.48 -2.31 -1.86
CA ASN A 167 -27.38 -2.72 -2.73
C ASN A 167 -26.02 -2.19 -2.21
N ALA A 168 -25.97 -0.96 -1.72
CA ALA A 168 -24.74 -0.41 -1.13
C ALA A 168 -24.31 -1.23 0.10
N HIS A 169 -25.22 -1.58 1.00
CA HIS A 169 -24.93 -2.41 2.17
C HIS A 169 -24.49 -3.82 1.77
N HIS A 170 -25.05 -4.44 0.73
CA HIS A 170 -24.56 -5.72 0.20
C HIS A 170 -23.11 -5.64 -0.29
N ILE A 171 -22.76 -4.58 -1.01
CA ILE A 171 -21.38 -4.35 -1.46
C ILE A 171 -20.44 -4.16 -0.27
N LEU A 172 -20.85 -3.34 0.71
CA LEU A 172 -20.07 -3.14 1.94
C LEU A 172 -19.84 -4.46 2.69
N LEU A 173 -20.82 -5.36 2.74
CA LEU A 173 -20.67 -6.67 3.36
C LEU A 173 -19.57 -7.50 2.69
N SER A 174 -19.55 -7.55 1.35
CA SER A 174 -18.50 -8.24 0.60
C SER A 174 -17.11 -7.64 0.86
N LEU A 175 -17.02 -6.32 0.88
CA LEU A 175 -15.77 -5.64 1.20
C LEU A 175 -15.29 -5.93 2.62
N CYS A 176 -16.22 -5.94 3.59
CA CYS A 176 -15.93 -6.25 4.99
C CYS A 176 -15.49 -7.70 5.19
N GLU A 177 -16.02 -8.67 4.43
CA GLU A 177 -15.53 -10.05 4.46
C GLU A 177 -14.05 -10.13 4.05
N THR A 178 -13.70 -9.49 2.93
CA THR A 178 -12.31 -9.46 2.45
C THR A 178 -11.38 -8.77 3.46
N VAL A 179 -11.80 -7.62 3.99
CA VAL A 179 -11.00 -6.85 4.96
C VAL A 179 -10.85 -7.65 6.27
N GLY A 180 -11.96 -8.24 6.78
CA GLY A 180 -11.97 -9.04 8.00
C GLY A 180 -11.07 -10.28 7.90
N ALA A 181 -11.09 -10.98 6.77
CA ALA A 181 -10.22 -12.13 6.53
C ALA A 181 -8.73 -11.74 6.56
N ARG A 182 -8.35 -10.62 5.92
CA ARG A 182 -6.95 -10.10 5.95
C ARG A 182 -6.51 -9.73 7.36
N ILE A 183 -7.38 -9.08 8.15
CA ILE A 183 -7.09 -8.72 9.55
C ILE A 183 -6.83 -9.98 10.38
N ARG A 184 -7.67 -11.03 10.23
CA ARG A 184 -7.51 -12.29 10.95
C ARG A 184 -6.30 -13.10 10.50
N TYR A 185 -5.98 -13.07 9.20
CA TYR A 185 -4.78 -13.69 8.66
C TYR A 185 -3.51 -13.16 9.35
N ASP A 186 -3.42 -11.83 9.52
CA ASP A 186 -2.32 -11.16 10.21
C ASP A 186 -2.44 -11.23 11.74
N LYS A 187 -3.48 -11.88 12.28
CA LYS A 187 -3.79 -11.94 13.72
C LYS A 187 -3.92 -10.57 14.37
N ALA A 188 -4.33 -9.58 13.60
CA ALA A 188 -4.48 -8.21 14.03
C ALA A 188 -5.92 -7.91 14.49
N TYR A 189 -6.07 -6.76 15.15
CA TYR A 189 -7.36 -6.15 15.54
C TYR A 189 -7.34 -4.70 15.11
N ILE A 190 -8.51 -4.11 14.80
CA ILE A 190 -8.62 -2.72 14.38
C ILE A 190 -9.66 -1.98 15.23
N SER A 191 -9.48 -0.69 15.41
CA SER A 191 -10.40 0.14 16.19
C SER A 191 -11.01 1.30 15.43
N VAL A 192 -10.72 1.45 14.12
CA VAL A 192 -11.33 2.48 13.27
C VAL A 192 -11.74 1.84 11.96
N VAL A 193 -12.99 2.11 11.54
CA VAL A 193 -13.53 1.74 10.24
C VAL A 193 -13.87 3.02 9.49
N GLN A 194 -13.48 3.09 8.22
CA GLN A 194 -13.76 4.19 7.31
C GLN A 194 -14.43 3.65 6.05
N VAL A 195 -15.47 4.32 5.61
CA VAL A 195 -16.09 4.11 4.31
C VAL A 195 -15.71 5.25 3.38
N GLN A 196 -15.32 4.89 2.16
CA GLN A 196 -15.09 5.79 1.04
C GLN A 196 -16.23 5.62 0.04
N ILE A 197 -16.80 6.74 -0.40
CA ILE A 197 -17.82 6.82 -1.42
C ILE A 197 -17.30 7.74 -2.53
N VAL A 198 -17.36 7.27 -3.78
CA VAL A 198 -17.09 8.12 -4.96
C VAL A 198 -18.35 8.09 -5.81
N ASP A 199 -18.89 9.26 -6.11
CA ASP A 199 -20.05 9.40 -6.96
C ASP A 199 -19.70 9.36 -8.46
N ASN A 200 -20.71 9.43 -9.32
CA ASN A 200 -20.54 9.42 -10.78
C ASN A 200 -19.89 10.69 -11.34
N ASP A 201 -19.85 11.77 -10.56
CA ASP A 201 -19.14 13.01 -10.87
C ASP A 201 -17.71 13.01 -10.30
N PHE A 202 -17.25 11.88 -9.75
CA PHE A 202 -15.92 11.68 -9.15
C PHE A 202 -15.67 12.52 -7.89
N HIS A 203 -16.71 12.97 -7.19
CA HIS A 203 -16.52 13.55 -5.87
C HIS A 203 -16.26 12.45 -4.84
N HIS A 204 -15.25 12.67 -4.02
CA HIS A 204 -14.84 11.73 -2.97
C HIS A 204 -15.40 12.16 -1.62
N ARG A 205 -16.06 11.24 -0.94
CA ARG A 205 -16.51 11.39 0.45
C ARG A 205 -15.93 10.26 1.28
N CYS A 206 -15.52 10.60 2.49
CA CYS A 206 -15.01 9.62 3.45
C CYS A 206 -15.66 9.88 4.80
N LYS A 207 -16.16 8.83 5.42
CA LYS A 207 -16.67 8.88 6.80
C LYS A 207 -16.02 7.77 7.61
N GLN A 208 -15.49 8.12 8.77
CA GLN A 208 -14.89 7.13 9.68
C GLN A 208 -15.62 7.11 11.01
N LEU A 209 -15.64 5.93 11.63
CA LEU A 209 -16.13 5.69 12.99
C LEU A 209 -15.07 4.96 13.80
N SER A 210 -14.90 5.37 15.07
CA SER A 210 -14.11 4.63 16.03
C SER A 210 -14.98 3.59 16.72
N LEU A 211 -14.45 2.37 16.82
CA LEU A 211 -15.08 1.28 17.54
C LEU A 211 -14.80 1.42 19.05
N PRO A 212 -15.71 1.00 19.92
CA PRO A 212 -15.50 1.02 21.37
C PRO A 212 -14.32 0.14 21.82
N SER A 213 -14.11 -0.97 21.10
CA SER A 213 -12.99 -1.91 21.32
C SER A 213 -12.39 -2.37 20.00
N ALA A 214 -11.13 -2.77 20.00
CA ALA A 214 -10.47 -3.33 18.85
C ALA A 214 -11.11 -4.68 18.48
N THR A 215 -11.30 -4.96 17.19
CA THR A 215 -11.99 -6.16 16.71
C THR A 215 -11.40 -6.68 15.40
N ASN A 216 -11.58 -7.99 15.15
CA ASN A 216 -11.37 -8.65 13.85
C ASN A 216 -12.62 -9.40 13.38
N VAL A 217 -13.76 -9.18 14.03
CA VAL A 217 -15.05 -9.80 13.70
C VAL A 217 -15.70 -9.06 12.54
N THR A 218 -15.95 -9.76 11.44
CA THR A 218 -16.49 -9.18 10.19
C THR A 218 -17.80 -8.46 10.42
N GLU A 219 -18.69 -8.99 11.24
CA GLU A 219 -20.01 -8.42 11.54
C GLU A 219 -19.92 -7.06 12.24
N LYS A 220 -18.96 -6.88 13.17
CA LYS A 220 -18.70 -5.58 13.83
C LYS A 220 -18.15 -4.55 12.85
N ILE A 221 -17.24 -4.99 11.98
CA ILE A 221 -16.67 -4.12 10.93
C ILE A 221 -17.77 -3.68 9.97
N TYR A 222 -18.66 -4.61 9.57
CA TYR A 222 -19.78 -4.35 8.68
C TYR A 222 -20.81 -3.40 9.30
N GLU A 223 -21.21 -3.61 10.54
CA GLU A 223 -22.12 -2.72 11.27
C GLU A 223 -21.58 -1.28 11.32
N ALA A 224 -20.30 -1.13 11.64
CA ALA A 224 -19.64 0.18 11.65
C ALA A 224 -19.53 0.78 10.23
N ALA A 225 -19.29 -0.03 9.22
CA ALA A 225 -19.25 0.41 7.82
C ALA A 225 -20.63 0.90 7.35
N CYS A 226 -21.71 0.17 7.63
CA CYS A 226 -23.07 0.62 7.32
C CYS A 226 -23.42 1.93 8.03
N ASN A 227 -23.14 2.03 9.33
CA ASN A 227 -23.36 3.27 10.09
C ASN A 227 -22.53 4.46 9.54
N ALA A 228 -21.29 4.24 9.12
CA ALA A 228 -20.46 5.26 8.49
C ALA A 228 -21.02 5.66 7.12
N PHE A 229 -21.46 4.70 6.33
CA PHE A 229 -22.10 4.93 5.03
C PHE A 229 -23.37 5.75 5.17
N ASP A 230 -24.30 5.33 6.00
CA ASP A 230 -25.60 5.99 6.20
C ASP A 230 -25.45 7.45 6.68
N GLN A 231 -24.39 7.74 7.47
CA GLN A 231 -24.08 9.10 7.90
C GLN A 231 -23.33 9.93 6.85
N GLY A 232 -22.69 9.30 5.89
CA GLY A 232 -21.78 9.97 4.93
C GLY A 232 -22.33 10.08 3.52
N TRP A 233 -23.36 9.30 3.17
CA TRP A 233 -23.95 9.28 1.85
C TRP A 233 -25.02 10.37 1.68
N ASP A 234 -24.93 11.12 0.61
CA ASP A 234 -25.86 12.20 0.25
C ASP A 234 -26.88 11.80 -0.83
N HIS A 235 -27.04 10.49 -1.06
CA HIS A 235 -27.92 9.88 -2.06
C HIS A 235 -27.50 10.12 -3.53
N ALA A 236 -26.29 10.67 -3.79
CA ALA A 236 -25.76 10.70 -5.15
C ALA A 236 -25.48 9.27 -5.66
N PRO A 237 -25.63 9.02 -6.99
CA PRO A 237 -25.31 7.72 -7.57
C PRO A 237 -23.87 7.31 -7.29
N ILE A 238 -23.65 6.10 -6.77
CA ILE A 238 -22.37 5.61 -6.28
C ILE A 238 -21.64 4.85 -7.39
N ARG A 239 -20.46 5.32 -7.77
CA ARG A 239 -19.55 4.68 -8.72
C ARG A 239 -18.54 3.76 -8.05
N LEU A 240 -18.06 4.10 -6.85
CA LEU A 240 -17.09 3.31 -6.10
C LEU A 240 -17.43 3.31 -4.62
N LEU A 241 -17.35 2.13 -4.03
CA LEU A 241 -17.38 1.94 -2.58
C LEU A 241 -16.08 1.33 -2.09
N GLY A 242 -15.61 1.78 -0.93
CA GLY A 242 -14.45 1.24 -0.25
C GLY A 242 -14.65 1.17 1.25
N VAL A 243 -14.07 0.12 1.85
CA VAL A 243 -13.93 -0.02 3.30
C VAL A 243 -12.46 -0.06 3.63
N SER A 244 -12.03 0.76 4.56
CA SER A 244 -10.68 0.75 5.10
C SER A 244 -10.70 0.81 6.62
N THR A 245 -9.64 0.30 7.22
CA THR A 245 -9.49 0.24 8.68
C THR A 245 -8.16 0.82 9.07
N SER A 246 -8.05 1.29 10.31
CA SER A 246 -6.80 1.81 10.86
C SER A 246 -6.68 1.50 12.34
N LYS A 247 -5.54 1.91 12.93
CA LYS A 247 -5.15 1.58 14.29
C LYS A 247 -5.14 0.06 14.51
N ALA A 248 -4.47 -0.64 13.60
CA ALA A 248 -4.23 -2.06 13.76
C ALA A 248 -3.29 -2.31 14.95
N THR A 249 -3.60 -3.32 15.75
CA THR A 249 -2.85 -3.77 16.92
C THR A 249 -2.87 -5.30 16.97
N ASP A 250 -1.87 -5.90 17.59
CA ASP A 250 -1.79 -7.33 17.93
C ASP A 250 -2.47 -7.66 19.26
N GLU A 251 -2.83 -6.64 20.04
CA GLU A 251 -3.49 -6.79 21.32
C GLU A 251 -5.02 -6.70 21.18
N SER A 252 -5.71 -7.73 21.64
CA SER A 252 -7.17 -7.71 21.81
C SER A 252 -7.53 -7.05 23.11
N TYR A 253 -7.72 -5.75 23.15
CA TYR A 253 -8.40 -5.09 24.28
C TYR A 253 -9.90 -5.13 24.02
N GLU A 254 -10.56 -6.19 24.42
CA GLU A 254 -12.03 -6.27 24.32
C GLU A 254 -12.65 -5.88 25.66
N GLN A 255 -13.21 -4.69 25.73
CA GLN A 255 -14.13 -4.34 26.79
C GLN A 255 -15.50 -4.92 26.43
N TYR A 256 -15.77 -6.13 26.91
CA TYR A 256 -17.07 -6.78 26.68
C TYR A 256 -18.18 -6.14 27.55
N ASN A 257 -19.31 -5.89 26.94
CA ASN A 257 -20.56 -5.84 27.68
C ASN A 257 -20.93 -7.28 28.05
N LEU A 258 -21.25 -7.52 29.32
CA LEU A 258 -21.49 -8.86 29.87
C LEU A 258 -22.54 -9.69 29.09
N PHE A 259 -23.45 -9.00 28.37
CA PHE A 259 -24.54 -9.61 27.60
C PHE A 259 -24.18 -9.96 26.15
N ASP A 260 -23.06 -9.46 25.62
CA ASP A 260 -22.68 -9.64 24.22
C ASP A 260 -21.52 -10.64 24.01
N GLN A 261 -20.89 -11.09 25.09
CA GLN A 261 -19.71 -11.96 25.05
C GLN A 261 -19.96 -13.25 24.26
N ASP A 262 -21.03 -13.98 24.58
CA ASP A 262 -21.35 -15.26 23.92
C ASP A 262 -21.59 -15.09 22.40
N LYS A 263 -22.26 -14.00 22.02
CA LYS A 263 -22.52 -13.70 20.60
C LYS A 263 -21.20 -13.45 19.84
N PHE A 264 -20.28 -12.69 20.42
CA PHE A 264 -19.01 -12.37 19.79
C PHE A 264 -18.09 -13.56 19.68
N GLU A 265 -18.00 -14.40 20.71
CA GLU A 265 -17.24 -15.64 20.63
C GLU A 265 -17.76 -16.56 19.51
N ARG A 266 -19.10 -16.68 19.36
CA ARG A 266 -19.70 -17.47 18.29
C ARG A 266 -19.35 -16.90 16.90
N LEU A 267 -19.43 -15.57 16.70
CA LEU A 267 -19.09 -14.91 15.44
C LEU A 267 -17.61 -15.05 15.12
N SER A 268 -16.73 -14.88 16.09
CA SER A 268 -15.28 -15.08 15.91
C SER A 268 -14.95 -16.53 15.51
N LYS A 269 -15.58 -17.52 16.17
CA LYS A 269 -15.43 -18.95 15.81
C LYS A 269 -15.96 -19.23 14.41
N LEU A 270 -17.10 -18.64 14.04
CA LEU A 270 -17.70 -18.77 12.71
C LEU A 270 -16.77 -18.17 11.65
N ASN A 271 -16.30 -16.94 11.83
CA ASN A 271 -15.38 -16.29 10.88
C ASN A 271 -14.09 -17.13 10.70
N SER A 272 -13.53 -17.63 11.80
CA SER A 272 -12.33 -18.48 11.73
C SER A 272 -12.58 -19.82 11.03
N ALA A 273 -13.78 -20.38 11.14
CA ALA A 273 -14.16 -21.60 10.43
C ALA A 273 -14.33 -21.35 8.93
N ILE A 274 -14.94 -20.23 8.55
CA ILE A 274 -15.08 -19.79 7.15
C ILE A 274 -13.70 -19.58 6.53
N ASP A 275 -12.80 -18.86 7.21
CA ASP A 275 -11.44 -18.62 6.71
C ASP A 275 -10.72 -19.95 6.45
N LYS A 276 -10.75 -20.92 7.38
CA LYS A 276 -10.15 -22.24 7.19
C LYS A 276 -10.71 -23.02 5.99
N ILE A 277 -12.01 -22.88 5.72
CA ILE A 277 -12.64 -23.52 4.56
C ILE A 277 -12.13 -22.86 3.28
N ARG A 278 -12.12 -21.53 3.25
CA ARG A 278 -11.64 -20.75 2.09
C ARG A 278 -10.15 -20.99 1.82
N ASP A 279 -9.31 -21.02 2.84
CA ASP A 279 -7.88 -21.32 2.72
C ASP A 279 -7.64 -22.72 2.10
N LYS A 280 -8.50 -23.69 2.42
CA LYS A 280 -8.31 -25.07 1.95
C LYS A 280 -8.93 -25.36 0.59
N TYR A 281 -10.06 -24.73 0.28
CA TYR A 281 -10.91 -25.08 -0.87
C TYR A 281 -11.12 -23.91 -1.86
N GLY A 282 -10.57 -22.72 -1.58
CA GLY A 282 -10.75 -21.50 -2.36
C GLY A 282 -11.85 -20.59 -1.81
N ASP A 283 -11.80 -19.32 -2.20
CA ASP A 283 -12.68 -18.28 -1.66
C ASP A 283 -14.16 -18.51 -1.95
N ASP A 284 -14.49 -19.18 -3.06
CA ASP A 284 -15.85 -19.49 -3.50
C ASP A 284 -16.44 -20.74 -2.85
N ALA A 285 -15.65 -21.48 -2.05
CA ALA A 285 -16.10 -22.73 -1.42
C ALA A 285 -17.26 -22.53 -0.41
N ILE A 286 -17.34 -21.36 0.20
CA ILE A 286 -18.40 -20.94 1.08
C ILE A 286 -18.70 -19.46 0.92
N VAL A 287 -19.94 -19.13 0.59
CA VAL A 287 -20.42 -17.76 0.43
C VAL A 287 -21.66 -17.53 1.29
N ARG A 288 -21.94 -16.28 1.65
CA ARG A 288 -23.20 -15.95 2.33
C ARG A 288 -24.39 -16.15 1.38
N ALA A 289 -25.52 -16.56 1.92
CA ALA A 289 -26.73 -16.80 1.12
C ALA A 289 -27.16 -15.59 0.26
N CYS A 290 -26.95 -14.36 0.76
CA CYS A 290 -27.22 -13.14 0.01
C CYS A 290 -26.34 -12.94 -1.24
N PHE A 291 -25.25 -13.69 -1.40
CA PHE A 291 -24.38 -13.67 -2.59
C PHE A 291 -24.57 -14.89 -3.49
N ALA A 292 -25.36 -15.88 -3.08
CA ALA A 292 -25.49 -17.16 -3.80
C ALA A 292 -26.10 -17.01 -5.21
N ASP A 293 -26.91 -15.99 -5.46
CA ASP A 293 -27.55 -15.76 -6.77
C ASP A 293 -26.66 -15.00 -7.77
N THR A 294 -25.58 -14.36 -7.31
CA THR A 294 -24.67 -13.60 -8.18
C THR A 294 -23.65 -14.49 -8.90
N HIS A 295 -23.47 -15.75 -8.48
CA HIS A 295 -22.53 -16.72 -9.06
C HIS A 295 -23.15 -17.65 -10.12
N LYS A 296 -24.38 -17.42 -10.55
CA LYS A 296 -25.10 -18.28 -11.51
C LYS A 296 -25.11 -17.74 -12.95
N ASN A 297 -24.38 -16.68 -13.26
CA ASN A 297 -24.29 -16.14 -14.62
C ASN A 297 -22.85 -16.10 -15.14
#